data_45aae0f92bbf26065e79dd0a64360aa0
#
_entry.id   45aae0f92bbf26065e79dd0a64360aa0
#
_cell.length_a   1.000
_cell.length_b   1.000
_cell.length_c   1.000
_cell.angle_alpha   90.00
_cell.angle_beta   90.00
_cell.angle_gamma   90.00
#
_symmetry.space_group_name_H-M   'P 1'
#
loop_
_entity.id
_entity.type
_entity.pdbx_description
1 polymer ?
#
loop_
_entity_poly.entity_id
_entity_poly.type
_entity_poly.pdbx_seq_one_letter_code
_entity_poly.pdbx_strand_id
1 'polypeptide(L)'
;MGLKDAQEFLRRKGIDGWLVYDFKGSNPVLQRVLGGERFLTRRVYYWVPAEGAPTLVASAIDRGQFKDQSGMRAYTHRASMVDALSDVLRGARTVAMEYAPGGTLPYVSRVDGGTLDLIRGLGKTVVPSADVYQYAYARLTDAELATHRQAARILDAAKDWTFAHVFSEALAGRRITEWEAQQLLAKRMRDEGLAYDHEPIVAANQNAGDPHYAPTQRESAVIRKDDWLLIDLWGKLAQPGSVYADITWTGYAGRSVPARHRQVFDAVRDGRDAGVQHLEAAAKAGRAT
;
A
#
# COMPACT_ATOMS: atom_id res chain seq x y z
N MET A 1 0.99 -1.50 -18.27
CA MET A 1 0.47 -2.44 -17.26
C MET A 1 -1.02 -2.21 -17.13
N GLY A 2 -1.80 -3.26 -16.84
CA GLY A 2 -3.24 -3.13 -16.71
C GLY A 2 -4.02 -4.39 -17.12
N LEU A 3 -5.21 -4.23 -17.69
CA LEU A 3 -6.11 -5.36 -18.00
C LEU A 3 -5.49 -6.42 -18.91
N LYS A 4 -4.70 -6.01 -19.92
CA LYS A 4 -4.03 -6.98 -20.81
C LYS A 4 -3.02 -7.87 -20.07
N ASP A 5 -2.27 -7.29 -19.14
CA ASP A 5 -1.34 -8.05 -18.29
C ASP A 5 -2.10 -9.00 -17.35
N ALA A 6 -3.24 -8.55 -16.77
CA ALA A 6 -4.10 -9.41 -15.98
C ALA A 6 -4.60 -10.62 -16.81
N GLN A 7 -5.10 -10.39 -18.01
CA GLN A 7 -5.56 -11.45 -18.91
C GLN A 7 -4.43 -12.41 -19.32
N GLU A 8 -3.24 -11.89 -19.59
CA GLU A 8 -2.06 -12.73 -19.85
C GLU A 8 -1.76 -13.64 -18.66
N PHE A 9 -1.73 -13.09 -17.45
CA PHE A 9 -1.47 -13.87 -16.23
C PHE A 9 -2.54 -14.95 -16.01
N LEU A 10 -3.82 -14.60 -16.17
CA LEU A 10 -4.94 -15.54 -16.05
C LEU A 10 -4.78 -16.73 -17.00
N ARG A 11 -4.47 -16.49 -18.29
CA ARG A 11 -4.22 -17.55 -19.28
C ARG A 11 -3.06 -18.44 -18.86
N ARG A 12 -1.94 -17.86 -18.45
CA ARG A 12 -0.74 -18.59 -18.01
C ARG A 12 -1.01 -19.51 -16.82
N LYS A 13 -1.94 -19.11 -15.93
CA LYS A 13 -2.30 -19.85 -14.71
C LYS A 13 -3.52 -20.77 -14.88
N GLY A 14 -4.15 -20.81 -16.05
CA GLY A 14 -5.36 -21.60 -16.30
C GLY A 14 -6.55 -21.15 -15.46
N ILE A 15 -6.66 -19.84 -15.18
CA ILE A 15 -7.78 -19.21 -14.47
C ILE A 15 -8.69 -18.58 -15.50
N ASP A 16 -10.00 -18.88 -15.46
CA ASP A 16 -10.95 -18.46 -16.49
C ASP A 16 -11.22 -16.94 -16.48
N GLY A 17 -11.02 -16.30 -15.32
CA GLY A 17 -11.10 -14.86 -15.23
C GLY A 17 -11.03 -14.34 -13.79
N TRP A 18 -11.05 -13.03 -13.68
CA TRP A 18 -10.96 -12.29 -12.42
C TRP A 18 -12.24 -11.50 -12.20
N LEU A 19 -12.95 -11.77 -11.11
CA LEU A 19 -14.16 -11.08 -10.69
C LEU A 19 -13.82 -10.10 -9.56
N VAL A 20 -13.57 -8.86 -9.92
CA VAL A 20 -13.32 -7.79 -8.95
C VAL A 20 -14.64 -7.34 -8.34
N TYR A 21 -14.74 -7.37 -7.02
CA TYR A 21 -15.95 -7.03 -6.28
C TYR A 21 -15.77 -5.78 -5.46
N ASP A 22 -16.80 -4.95 -5.37
CA ASP A 22 -16.86 -3.80 -4.47
C ASP A 22 -18.24 -3.63 -3.86
N PHE A 23 -18.28 -3.13 -2.64
CA PHE A 23 -19.46 -2.62 -1.98
C PHE A 23 -19.13 -1.30 -1.29
N LYS A 24 -19.79 -0.21 -1.73
CA LYS A 24 -19.64 1.14 -1.18
C LYS A 24 -18.22 1.73 -1.29
N GLY A 25 -17.45 1.38 -2.31
CA GLY A 25 -16.09 1.89 -2.50
C GLY A 25 -15.07 1.30 -1.51
N SER A 26 -15.35 0.13 -0.92
CA SER A 26 -14.47 -0.50 0.06
C SER A 26 -13.27 -1.25 -0.55
N ASN A 27 -13.30 -1.52 -1.86
CA ASN A 27 -12.23 -2.24 -2.54
C ASN A 27 -11.38 -1.31 -3.43
N PRO A 28 -10.18 -0.90 -2.99
CA PRO A 28 -9.29 -0.05 -3.77
C PRO A 28 -8.82 -0.72 -5.08
N VAL A 29 -8.87 -2.04 -5.16
CA VAL A 29 -8.54 -2.79 -6.39
C VAL A 29 -9.50 -2.42 -7.52
N LEU A 30 -10.82 -2.35 -7.25
CA LEU A 30 -11.79 -1.95 -8.26
C LEU A 30 -11.50 -0.53 -8.79
N GLN A 31 -11.21 0.42 -7.88
CA GLN A 31 -10.91 1.80 -8.24
C GLN A 31 -9.66 1.87 -9.14
N ARG A 32 -8.61 1.12 -8.80
CA ARG A 32 -7.38 1.05 -9.62
C ARG A 32 -7.64 0.43 -10.99
N VAL A 33 -8.41 -0.66 -11.05
CA VAL A 33 -8.72 -1.37 -12.31
C VAL A 33 -9.60 -0.55 -13.25
N LEU A 34 -10.53 0.23 -12.71
CA LEU A 34 -11.42 1.12 -13.47
C LEU A 34 -10.81 2.50 -13.76
N GLY A 35 -9.62 2.80 -13.25
CA GLY A 35 -8.90 4.05 -13.55
C GLY A 35 -9.40 5.29 -12.81
N GLY A 36 -9.94 5.16 -11.60
CA GLY A 36 -10.34 6.30 -10.78
C GLY A 36 -11.35 5.98 -9.70
N GLU A 37 -11.47 6.88 -8.73
CA GLU A 37 -12.45 6.78 -7.66
C GLU A 37 -13.89 6.98 -8.19
N ARG A 38 -14.83 6.22 -7.61
CA ARG A 38 -16.25 6.28 -7.96
C ARG A 38 -17.09 6.26 -6.69
N PHE A 39 -18.12 7.08 -6.65
CA PHE A 39 -19.08 7.06 -5.56
C PHE A 39 -20.07 5.90 -5.76
N LEU A 40 -19.83 4.80 -5.05
CA LEU A 40 -20.63 3.57 -5.16
C LEU A 40 -21.51 3.40 -3.94
N THR A 41 -22.79 3.06 -4.18
CA THR A 41 -23.76 2.84 -3.11
C THR A 41 -24.24 1.40 -3.01
N ARG A 42 -23.97 0.59 -4.02
CA ARG A 42 -24.42 -0.80 -4.16
C ARG A 42 -23.27 -1.71 -4.57
N ARG A 43 -23.51 -3.02 -4.63
CA ARG A 43 -22.54 -4.00 -5.11
C ARG A 43 -22.20 -3.78 -6.55
N VAL A 44 -20.91 -3.88 -6.85
CA VAL A 44 -20.36 -3.82 -8.19
C VAL A 44 -19.49 -5.06 -8.40
N TYR A 45 -19.58 -5.64 -9.57
CA TYR A 45 -18.75 -6.75 -10.01
C TYR A 45 -18.16 -6.41 -11.36
N TYR A 46 -16.86 -6.51 -11.50
CA TYR A 46 -16.18 -6.29 -12.78
C TYR A 46 -15.50 -7.59 -13.17
N TRP A 47 -16.07 -8.25 -14.17
CA TRP A 47 -15.56 -9.50 -14.69
C TRP A 47 -14.51 -9.22 -15.76
N VAL A 48 -13.29 -9.67 -15.55
CA VAL A 48 -12.18 -9.64 -16.48
C VAL A 48 -11.92 -11.09 -16.91
N PRO A 49 -12.47 -11.55 -18.03
CA PRO A 49 -12.22 -12.90 -18.54
C PRO A 49 -10.75 -13.04 -18.98
N ALA A 50 -10.21 -14.26 -18.94
CA ALA A 50 -8.88 -14.55 -19.48
C ALA A 50 -8.78 -14.18 -20.97
N GLU A 51 -9.89 -14.30 -21.70
CA GLU A 51 -10.03 -13.91 -23.10
C GLU A 51 -11.35 -13.17 -23.33
N GLY A 52 -11.30 -12.12 -24.14
CA GLY A 52 -12.47 -11.31 -24.47
C GLY A 52 -12.55 -9.99 -23.72
N ALA A 53 -13.67 -9.29 -23.90
CA ALA A 53 -13.88 -7.98 -23.28
C ALA A 53 -14.38 -8.11 -21.85
N PRO A 54 -13.92 -7.26 -20.92
CA PRO A 54 -14.47 -7.19 -19.58
C PRO A 54 -15.94 -6.78 -19.57
N THR A 55 -16.66 -7.21 -18.54
CA THR A 55 -18.09 -6.90 -18.35
C THR A 55 -18.33 -6.40 -16.94
N LEU A 56 -19.03 -5.27 -16.82
CA LEU A 56 -19.44 -4.69 -15.54
C LEU A 56 -20.85 -5.16 -15.17
N VAL A 57 -21.05 -5.61 -13.95
CA VAL A 57 -22.37 -5.85 -13.35
C VAL A 57 -22.54 -4.85 -12.20
N ALA A 58 -23.45 -3.91 -12.33
CA ALA A 58 -23.67 -2.87 -11.33
C ALA A 58 -25.17 -2.51 -11.20
N SER A 59 -25.53 -1.89 -10.07
CA SER A 59 -26.90 -1.41 -9.87
C SER A 59 -27.27 -0.33 -10.88
N ALA A 60 -28.52 -0.34 -11.33
CA ALA A 60 -29.09 0.71 -12.16
C ALA A 60 -28.99 2.10 -11.51
N ILE A 61 -28.98 2.16 -10.18
CA ILE A 61 -28.82 3.39 -9.39
C ILE A 61 -27.42 4.00 -9.62
N ASP A 62 -26.37 3.17 -9.67
CA ASP A 62 -24.99 3.63 -9.80
C ASP A 62 -24.55 3.79 -11.28
N ARG A 63 -25.48 3.59 -12.27
CA ARG A 63 -25.16 3.67 -13.71
C ARG A 63 -24.40 4.93 -14.10
N GLY A 64 -24.73 6.06 -13.49
CA GLY A 64 -24.08 7.35 -13.74
C GLY A 64 -22.56 7.37 -13.47
N GLN A 65 -22.10 6.46 -12.62
CA GLN A 65 -20.67 6.33 -12.25
C GLN A 65 -19.83 5.56 -13.28
N PHE A 66 -20.47 4.95 -14.29
CA PHE A 66 -19.85 4.03 -15.26
C PHE A 66 -20.09 4.43 -16.71
N LYS A 67 -20.25 5.72 -16.99
CA LYS A 67 -20.48 6.23 -18.37
C LYS A 67 -19.32 5.96 -19.32
N ASP A 68 -18.13 5.80 -18.77
CA ASP A 68 -16.89 5.49 -19.47
C ASP A 68 -16.68 3.98 -19.72
N GLN A 69 -17.56 3.13 -19.16
CA GLN A 69 -17.47 1.68 -19.31
C GLN A 69 -18.46 1.15 -20.33
N SER A 70 -17.96 0.43 -21.31
CA SER A 70 -18.79 -0.33 -22.27
C SER A 70 -19.18 -1.69 -21.67
N GLY A 71 -20.33 -2.22 -22.05
CA GLY A 71 -20.74 -3.57 -21.66
C GLY A 71 -21.29 -3.70 -20.24
N MET A 72 -21.86 -2.64 -19.67
CA MET A 72 -22.51 -2.70 -18.35
C MET A 72 -23.83 -3.49 -18.40
N ARG A 73 -23.96 -4.49 -17.53
CA ARG A 73 -25.20 -5.17 -17.18
C ARG A 73 -25.78 -4.58 -15.90
N ALA A 74 -26.89 -3.87 -16.02
CA ALA A 74 -27.56 -3.25 -14.88
C ALA A 74 -28.49 -4.24 -14.18
N TYR A 75 -28.46 -4.24 -12.84
CA TYR A 75 -29.44 -4.94 -12.02
C TYR A 75 -30.27 -3.96 -11.20
N THR A 76 -31.49 -4.35 -10.81
CA THR A 76 -32.41 -3.54 -9.99
C THR A 76 -32.72 -4.17 -8.62
N HIS A 77 -32.63 -5.49 -8.54
CA HIS A 77 -32.87 -6.26 -7.31
C HIS A 77 -31.95 -7.49 -7.23
N ARG A 78 -31.96 -8.20 -6.09
CA ARG A 78 -31.05 -9.30 -5.82
C ARG A 78 -31.14 -10.43 -6.86
N ALA A 79 -32.34 -10.82 -7.27
CA ALA A 79 -32.50 -11.90 -8.25
C ALA A 79 -31.84 -11.50 -9.60
N SER A 80 -32.17 -10.31 -10.13
CA SER A 80 -31.55 -9.84 -11.39
C SER A 80 -30.03 -9.66 -11.30
N MET A 81 -29.49 -9.37 -10.11
CA MET A 81 -28.04 -9.36 -9.88
C MET A 81 -27.44 -10.78 -10.02
N VAL A 82 -28.08 -11.77 -9.42
CA VAL A 82 -27.66 -13.18 -9.49
C VAL A 82 -27.73 -13.70 -10.92
N ASP A 83 -28.83 -13.38 -11.62
CA ASP A 83 -28.99 -13.75 -13.04
C ASP A 83 -27.89 -13.14 -13.90
N ALA A 84 -27.60 -11.85 -13.72
CA ALA A 84 -26.53 -11.17 -14.44
C ALA A 84 -25.14 -11.78 -14.16
N LEU A 85 -24.87 -12.15 -12.90
CA LEU A 85 -23.62 -12.84 -12.52
C LEU A 85 -23.54 -14.23 -13.14
N SER A 86 -24.63 -15.00 -13.09
CA SER A 86 -24.71 -16.33 -13.71
C SER A 86 -24.41 -16.27 -15.20
N ASP A 87 -24.98 -15.26 -15.88
CA ASP A 87 -24.76 -15.05 -17.31
C ASP A 87 -23.31 -14.66 -17.64
N VAL A 88 -22.76 -13.69 -16.89
CA VAL A 88 -21.40 -13.19 -17.12
C VAL A 88 -20.34 -14.26 -16.84
N LEU A 89 -20.59 -15.11 -15.83
CA LEU A 89 -19.71 -16.21 -15.45
C LEU A 89 -20.02 -17.53 -16.22
N ARG A 90 -20.89 -17.50 -17.22
CA ARG A 90 -21.24 -18.69 -18.00
C ARG A 90 -19.99 -19.25 -18.68
N GLY A 91 -19.73 -20.55 -18.50
CA GLY A 91 -18.57 -21.24 -19.03
C GLY A 91 -17.30 -21.13 -18.18
N ALA A 92 -17.20 -20.16 -17.27
CA ALA A 92 -16.09 -20.10 -16.34
C ALA A 92 -16.25 -21.16 -15.23
N ARG A 93 -15.17 -21.81 -14.84
CA ARG A 93 -15.08 -22.75 -13.71
C ARG A 93 -14.27 -22.16 -12.55
N THR A 94 -13.12 -21.57 -12.86
CA THR A 94 -12.18 -21.01 -11.89
C THR A 94 -12.17 -19.50 -11.97
N VAL A 95 -12.53 -18.82 -10.87
CA VAL A 95 -12.71 -17.38 -10.76
C VAL A 95 -11.77 -16.84 -9.68
N ALA A 96 -10.88 -15.94 -10.07
CA ALA A 96 -10.04 -15.21 -9.11
C ALA A 96 -10.86 -14.08 -8.44
N MET A 97 -10.71 -13.91 -7.13
CA MET A 97 -11.33 -12.83 -6.37
C MET A 97 -10.38 -12.34 -5.27
N GLU A 98 -10.61 -11.11 -4.75
CA GLU A 98 -9.85 -10.53 -3.62
C GLU A 98 -10.17 -11.28 -2.33
N TYR A 99 -9.61 -12.46 -2.20
CA TYR A 99 -9.86 -13.40 -1.13
C TYR A 99 -8.55 -14.06 -0.67
N ALA A 100 -8.29 -14.09 0.62
CA ALA A 100 -7.15 -14.76 1.24
C ALA A 100 -7.63 -16.02 1.98
N PRO A 101 -7.39 -17.22 1.46
CA PRO A 101 -7.76 -18.47 2.14
C PRO A 101 -7.13 -18.54 3.54
N GLY A 102 -7.94 -18.92 4.53
CA GLY A 102 -7.46 -19.01 5.91
C GLY A 102 -7.08 -17.68 6.56
N GLY A 103 -7.34 -16.54 5.91
CA GLY A 103 -6.99 -15.22 6.45
C GLY A 103 -5.49 -14.95 6.52
N THR A 104 -4.66 -15.66 5.77
CA THR A 104 -3.19 -15.60 5.83
C THR A 104 -2.63 -14.22 5.48
N LEU A 105 -3.32 -13.47 4.63
CA LEU A 105 -2.93 -12.10 4.24
C LEU A 105 -4.18 -11.21 4.16
N PRO A 106 -4.63 -10.61 5.26
CA PRO A 106 -5.89 -9.86 5.32
C PRO A 106 -5.93 -8.64 4.38
N TYR A 107 -4.80 -8.05 4.05
CA TYR A 107 -4.72 -6.89 3.14
C TYR A 107 -5.32 -7.14 1.76
N VAL A 108 -5.22 -8.36 1.23
CA VAL A 108 -5.76 -8.74 -0.07
C VAL A 108 -7.15 -9.35 0.00
N SER A 109 -7.75 -9.47 1.19
CA SER A 109 -9.10 -10.01 1.39
C SER A 109 -10.11 -8.86 1.45
N ARG A 110 -10.81 -8.63 0.34
CA ARG A 110 -11.76 -7.50 0.18
C ARG A 110 -13.19 -7.96 -0.11
N VAL A 111 -13.37 -9.26 -0.34
CA VAL A 111 -14.67 -9.85 -0.63
C VAL A 111 -15.27 -10.41 0.64
N ASP A 112 -16.52 -10.05 0.94
CA ASP A 112 -17.23 -10.60 2.09
C ASP A 112 -17.58 -12.09 1.90
N GLY A 113 -17.74 -12.81 3.03
CA GLY A 113 -18.03 -14.24 3.02
C GLY A 113 -19.30 -14.60 2.26
N GLY A 114 -20.36 -13.81 2.40
CA GLY A 114 -21.62 -14.04 1.69
C GLY A 114 -21.52 -13.90 0.17
N THR A 115 -20.65 -13.00 -0.32
CA THR A 115 -20.34 -12.89 -1.75
C THR A 115 -19.53 -14.08 -2.22
N LEU A 116 -18.56 -14.59 -1.44
CA LEU A 116 -17.84 -15.83 -1.78
C LEU A 116 -18.80 -17.03 -1.87
N ASP A 117 -19.70 -17.15 -0.91
CA ASP A 117 -20.72 -18.22 -0.90
C ASP A 117 -21.65 -18.13 -2.11
N LEU A 118 -22.06 -16.93 -2.48
CA LEU A 118 -22.86 -16.70 -3.70
C LEU A 118 -22.13 -17.20 -4.94
N ILE A 119 -20.87 -16.82 -5.16
CA ILE A 119 -20.12 -17.21 -6.35
C ILE A 119 -19.84 -18.72 -6.36
N ARG A 120 -19.52 -19.31 -5.22
CA ARG A 120 -19.39 -20.76 -5.07
C ARG A 120 -20.73 -21.49 -5.32
N GLY A 121 -21.84 -20.91 -4.84
CA GLY A 121 -23.19 -21.42 -5.09
C GLY A 121 -23.60 -21.40 -6.57
N LEU A 122 -22.95 -20.57 -7.40
CA LEU A 122 -23.06 -20.60 -8.86
C LEU A 122 -22.19 -21.70 -9.52
N GLY A 123 -21.61 -22.60 -8.73
CA GLY A 123 -20.78 -23.71 -9.20
C GLY A 123 -19.36 -23.29 -9.58
N LYS A 124 -18.84 -22.17 -9.03
CA LYS A 124 -17.50 -21.66 -9.35
C LYS A 124 -16.48 -22.04 -8.27
N THR A 125 -15.28 -22.40 -8.69
CA THR A 125 -14.11 -22.50 -7.80
C THR A 125 -13.50 -21.11 -7.66
N VAL A 126 -13.48 -20.59 -6.44
CA VAL A 126 -12.88 -19.27 -6.14
C VAL A 126 -11.43 -19.45 -5.71
N VAL A 127 -10.51 -18.74 -6.38
CA VAL A 127 -9.08 -18.71 -6.06
C VAL A 127 -8.66 -17.27 -5.73
N PRO A 128 -7.53 -17.07 -5.00
CA PRO A 128 -7.00 -15.73 -4.71
C PRO A 128 -6.63 -14.94 -5.95
N SER A 129 -6.89 -13.64 -5.97
CA SER A 129 -6.50 -12.72 -7.05
C SER A 129 -5.21 -11.93 -6.75
N ALA A 130 -4.58 -12.13 -5.59
CA ALA A 130 -3.41 -11.35 -5.19
C ALA A 130 -2.30 -11.33 -6.26
N ASP A 131 -1.96 -12.49 -6.81
CA ASP A 131 -0.93 -12.60 -7.86
C ASP A 131 -1.37 -11.95 -9.18
N VAL A 132 -2.66 -12.00 -9.52
CA VAL A 132 -3.22 -11.32 -10.71
C VAL A 132 -3.02 -9.81 -10.56
N TYR A 133 -3.41 -9.27 -9.40
CA TYR A 133 -3.26 -7.85 -9.12
C TYR A 133 -1.79 -7.43 -9.07
N GLN A 134 -0.95 -8.20 -8.39
CA GLN A 134 0.48 -7.92 -8.30
C GLN A 134 1.13 -7.88 -9.69
N TYR A 135 0.86 -8.86 -10.54
CA TYR A 135 1.43 -8.92 -11.88
C TYR A 135 0.96 -7.76 -12.77
N ALA A 136 -0.32 -7.39 -12.69
CA ALA A 136 -0.93 -6.42 -13.60
C ALA A 136 -0.84 -4.96 -13.13
N TYR A 137 -0.81 -4.71 -11.80
CA TYR A 137 -1.00 -3.37 -11.25
C TYR A 137 0.00 -2.95 -10.16
N ALA A 138 0.70 -3.88 -9.52
CA ALA A 138 1.61 -3.55 -8.42
C ALA A 138 3.08 -3.36 -8.87
N ARG A 139 3.43 -3.76 -10.06
CA ARG A 139 4.75 -3.47 -10.64
C ARG A 139 4.83 -2.00 -11.02
N LEU A 140 5.93 -1.35 -10.65
CA LEU A 140 6.17 0.05 -11.00
C LEU A 140 6.59 0.18 -12.48
N THR A 141 6.07 1.21 -13.13
CA THR A 141 6.59 1.68 -14.41
C THR A 141 7.90 2.45 -14.21
N ASP A 142 8.67 2.67 -15.26
CA ASP A 142 9.90 3.49 -15.18
C ASP A 142 9.60 4.90 -14.69
N ALA A 143 8.46 5.49 -15.09
CA ALA A 143 8.03 6.79 -14.62
C ALA A 143 7.68 6.80 -13.12
N GLU A 144 6.93 5.80 -12.64
CA GLU A 144 6.63 5.62 -11.22
C GLU A 144 7.91 5.39 -10.40
N LEU A 145 8.82 4.55 -10.91
CA LEU A 145 10.11 4.30 -10.26
C LEU A 145 10.98 5.57 -10.19
N ALA A 146 10.94 6.42 -11.21
CA ALA A 146 11.64 7.71 -11.20
C ALA A 146 11.09 8.63 -10.10
N THR A 147 9.76 8.71 -9.92
CA THR A 147 9.15 9.51 -8.85
C THR A 147 9.52 8.97 -7.46
N HIS A 148 9.49 7.64 -7.28
CA HIS A 148 9.92 6.98 -6.05
C HIS A 148 11.37 7.32 -5.68
N ARG A 149 12.30 7.19 -6.65
CA ARG A 149 13.72 7.51 -6.44
C ARG A 149 13.95 8.98 -6.11
N GLN A 150 13.15 9.89 -6.69
CA GLN A 150 13.25 11.32 -6.37
C GLN A 150 12.74 11.58 -4.95
N ALA A 151 11.60 11.02 -4.56
CA ALA A 151 11.08 11.11 -3.20
C ALA A 151 12.08 10.56 -2.18
N ALA A 152 12.69 9.40 -2.45
CA ALA A 152 13.71 8.79 -1.58
C ALA A 152 14.92 9.71 -1.35
N ARG A 153 15.42 10.38 -2.40
CA ARG A 153 16.54 11.35 -2.26
C ARG A 153 16.14 12.56 -1.39
N ILE A 154 14.92 13.05 -1.53
CA ILE A 154 14.45 14.17 -0.71
C ILE A 154 14.31 13.76 0.75
N LEU A 155 13.73 12.57 1.02
CA LEU A 155 13.63 12.03 2.38
C LEU A 155 15.00 11.84 3.03
N ASP A 156 15.96 11.28 2.29
CA ASP A 156 17.32 11.05 2.79
C ASP A 156 18.01 12.37 3.17
N ALA A 157 17.93 13.38 2.32
CA ALA A 157 18.46 14.71 2.59
C ALA A 157 17.73 15.42 3.76
N ALA A 158 16.41 15.28 3.86
CA ALA A 158 15.63 15.86 4.95
C ALA A 158 15.97 15.22 6.30
N LYS A 159 16.13 13.90 6.33
CA LYS A 159 16.59 13.13 7.50
C LYS A 159 17.96 13.58 7.96
N ASP A 160 18.94 13.65 7.06
CA ASP A 160 20.32 14.04 7.41
C ASP A 160 20.37 15.46 7.99
N TRP A 161 19.66 16.38 7.36
CA TRP A 161 19.56 17.74 7.86
C TRP A 161 18.91 17.80 9.24
N THR A 162 17.85 17.03 9.48
CA THR A 162 17.13 17.00 10.75
C THR A 162 18.03 16.45 11.87
N PHE A 163 18.73 15.34 11.64
CA PHE A 163 19.70 14.81 12.62
C PHE A 163 20.79 15.84 12.92
N ALA A 164 21.39 16.45 11.90
CA ALA A 164 22.45 17.45 12.10
C ALA A 164 21.96 18.63 12.92
N HIS A 165 20.76 19.15 12.61
CA HIS A 165 20.16 20.28 13.33
C HIS A 165 19.85 19.90 14.79
N VAL A 166 19.09 18.82 15.01
CA VAL A 166 18.65 18.39 16.34
C VAL A 166 19.84 18.05 17.24
N PHE A 167 20.84 17.36 16.70
CA PHE A 167 22.03 17.02 17.48
C PHE A 167 22.89 18.25 17.78
N SER A 168 22.97 19.22 16.89
CA SER A 168 23.63 20.50 17.17
C SER A 168 22.96 21.24 18.33
N GLU A 169 21.63 21.29 18.34
CA GLU A 169 20.87 21.91 19.43
C GLU A 169 21.09 21.19 20.77
N ALA A 170 20.92 19.86 20.76
CA ALA A 170 21.08 19.01 21.93
C ALA A 170 22.49 19.09 22.53
N LEU A 171 23.53 19.03 21.70
CA LEU A 171 24.93 19.10 22.13
C LEU A 171 25.34 20.50 22.65
N ALA A 172 24.68 21.56 22.14
CA ALA A 172 24.85 22.92 22.62
C ALA A 172 24.03 23.22 23.91
N GLY A 173 23.27 22.23 24.42
CA GLY A 173 22.41 22.41 25.59
C GLY A 173 21.17 23.26 25.32
N ARG A 174 20.82 23.53 24.05
CA ARG A 174 19.59 24.24 23.70
C ARG A 174 18.41 23.27 23.71
N ARG A 175 17.24 23.82 24.09
CA ARG A 175 16.02 23.02 24.18
C ARG A 175 15.46 22.77 22.78
N ILE A 176 15.25 21.52 22.44
CA ILE A 176 14.47 21.08 21.30
C ILE A 176 13.68 19.84 21.69
N THR A 177 12.39 19.79 21.35
CA THR A 177 11.51 18.65 21.62
C THR A 177 11.33 17.78 20.40
N GLU A 178 10.84 16.55 20.61
CA GLU A 178 10.46 15.65 19.50
C GLU A 178 9.44 16.31 18.56
N TRP A 179 8.45 17.02 19.12
CA TRP A 179 7.45 17.73 18.34
C TRP A 179 8.06 18.87 17.53
N GLU A 180 8.93 19.70 18.12
CA GLU A 180 9.59 20.77 17.39
C GLU A 180 10.47 20.22 16.25
N ALA A 181 11.18 19.13 16.49
CA ALA A 181 11.98 18.43 15.48
C ALA A 181 11.09 17.83 14.37
N GLN A 182 9.95 17.23 14.71
CA GLN A 182 8.95 16.74 13.76
C GLN A 182 8.45 17.87 12.86
N GLN A 183 8.07 19.02 13.43
CA GLN A 183 7.55 20.16 12.67
C GLN A 183 8.60 20.74 11.70
N LEU A 184 9.86 20.80 12.11
CA LEU A 184 10.98 21.21 11.26
C LEU A 184 11.16 20.23 10.08
N LEU A 185 11.17 18.93 10.35
CA LEU A 185 11.26 17.88 9.33
C LEU A 185 10.08 17.95 8.36
N ALA A 186 8.88 17.99 8.88
CA ALA A 186 7.64 18.05 8.10
C ALA A 186 7.59 19.29 7.20
N LYS A 187 7.99 20.45 7.72
CA LYS A 187 8.10 21.67 6.94
C LYS A 187 9.10 21.51 5.78
N ARG A 188 10.29 20.96 6.08
CA ARG A 188 11.31 20.74 5.05
C ARG A 188 10.83 19.79 3.96
N MET A 189 10.16 18.69 4.31
CA MET A 189 9.60 17.76 3.34
C MET A 189 8.58 18.45 2.41
N ARG A 190 7.70 19.29 2.96
CA ARG A 190 6.74 20.08 2.16
C ARG A 190 7.41 21.09 1.27
N ASP A 191 8.40 21.82 1.78
CA ASP A 191 9.15 22.83 1.01
C ASP A 191 9.90 22.20 -0.19
N GLU A 192 10.34 20.95 -0.06
CA GLU A 192 10.97 20.16 -1.14
C GLU A 192 9.94 19.46 -2.06
N GLY A 193 8.65 19.73 -1.90
CA GLY A 193 7.56 19.26 -2.78
C GLY A 193 7.05 17.86 -2.51
N LEU A 194 7.23 17.33 -1.30
CA LEU A 194 6.62 16.07 -0.88
C LEU A 194 5.20 16.27 -0.34
N ALA A 195 4.35 15.29 -0.61
CA ALA A 195 3.04 15.08 0.00
C ALA A 195 3.06 13.78 0.81
N TYR A 196 2.37 13.77 1.94
CA TYR A 196 2.19 12.63 2.83
C TYR A 196 0.84 12.76 3.56
N ASP A 197 0.33 11.66 4.09
CA ASP A 197 -0.98 11.58 4.74
C ASP A 197 -0.92 11.80 6.25
N HIS A 198 0.22 11.50 6.89
CA HIS A 198 0.47 11.72 8.31
C HIS A 198 1.85 12.32 8.51
N GLU A 199 2.01 13.11 9.58
CA GLU A 199 3.30 13.73 9.92
C GLU A 199 4.36 12.65 10.20
N PRO A 200 5.65 12.89 9.84
CA PRO A 200 6.74 11.98 10.15
C PRO A 200 6.89 11.78 11.67
N ILE A 201 7.50 10.70 12.09
CA ILE A 201 7.76 10.40 13.49
C ILE A 201 9.17 10.86 13.88
N VAL A 202 9.29 11.58 14.98
CA VAL A 202 10.56 11.87 15.66
C VAL A 202 10.41 11.42 17.10
N ALA A 203 11.18 10.42 17.52
CA ALA A 203 11.03 9.76 18.81
C ALA A 203 12.38 9.58 19.51
N ALA A 204 12.47 9.98 20.78
CA ALA A 204 13.67 9.88 21.57
C ALA A 204 13.58 8.74 22.60
N ASN A 205 14.67 8.01 22.78
CA ASN A 205 14.86 6.99 23.81
C ASN A 205 13.70 5.95 23.84
N GLN A 206 12.95 5.91 24.94
CA GLN A 206 11.84 4.96 25.14
C GLN A 206 10.70 5.14 24.13
N ASN A 207 10.46 6.37 23.66
CA ASN A 207 9.41 6.65 22.66
C ASN A 207 9.73 6.01 21.31
N ALA A 208 11.02 5.81 20.99
CA ALA A 208 11.45 5.09 19.79
C ALA A 208 11.08 3.59 19.79
N GLY A 209 10.62 3.06 20.91
CA GLY A 209 10.12 1.68 21.02
C GLY A 209 8.64 1.52 20.71
N ASP A 210 7.92 2.62 20.53
CA ASP A 210 6.50 2.61 20.11
C ASP A 210 6.41 2.92 18.60
N PRO A 211 6.06 1.95 17.74
CA PRO A 211 6.00 2.14 16.29
C PRO A 211 4.88 3.10 15.85
N HIS A 212 3.95 3.44 16.74
CA HIS A 212 2.86 4.38 16.47
C HIS A 212 2.97 5.67 17.27
N TYR A 213 4.15 5.93 17.87
CA TYR A 213 4.40 7.16 18.61
C TYR A 213 4.19 8.39 17.71
N ALA A 214 3.41 9.34 18.21
CA ALA A 214 3.17 10.62 17.55
C ALA A 214 3.37 11.75 18.56
N PRO A 215 4.49 12.50 18.53
CA PRO A 215 4.72 13.60 19.44
C PRO A 215 3.69 14.70 19.22
N THR A 216 3.23 15.29 20.33
CA THR A 216 2.35 16.45 20.30
C THR A 216 3.05 17.65 20.96
N GLN A 217 2.53 18.85 20.72
CA GLN A 217 3.06 20.06 21.34
C GLN A 217 3.03 19.99 22.88
N ARG A 218 2.05 19.27 23.45
CA ARG A 218 1.88 19.12 24.90
C ARG A 218 2.63 17.92 25.46
N GLU A 219 2.75 16.87 24.67
CA GLU A 219 3.30 15.59 25.07
C GLU A 219 4.43 15.20 24.12
N SER A 220 5.63 15.70 24.39
CA SER A 220 6.85 15.34 23.66
C SER A 220 8.07 15.52 24.55
N ALA A 221 9.01 14.60 24.46
CA ALA A 221 10.24 14.66 25.24
C ALA A 221 11.17 15.77 24.71
N VAL A 222 11.97 16.33 25.60
CA VAL A 222 13.10 17.20 25.23
C VAL A 222 14.27 16.30 24.85
N ILE A 223 14.79 16.50 23.64
CA ILE A 223 15.98 15.79 23.16
C ILE A 223 17.24 16.44 23.75
N ARG A 224 18.13 15.62 24.29
CA ARG A 224 19.33 16.04 25.00
C ARG A 224 20.58 15.35 24.46
N LYS A 225 21.72 15.86 24.88
CA LYS A 225 22.98 15.13 24.70
C LYS A 225 22.86 13.72 25.29
N ASP A 226 23.44 12.76 24.59
CA ASP A 226 23.46 11.34 24.90
C ASP A 226 22.09 10.62 24.71
N ASP A 227 21.10 11.26 24.08
CA ASP A 227 19.86 10.62 23.70
C ASP A 227 20.00 9.83 22.40
N TRP A 228 19.23 8.74 22.31
CA TRP A 228 18.96 8.00 21.08
C TRP A 228 17.75 8.61 20.38
N LEU A 229 17.86 8.84 19.08
CA LEU A 229 16.77 9.42 18.29
C LEU A 229 16.42 8.48 17.13
N LEU A 230 15.14 8.26 16.91
CA LEU A 230 14.56 7.63 15.73
C LEU A 230 13.82 8.67 14.91
N ILE A 231 14.02 8.64 13.60
CA ILE A 231 13.23 9.38 12.62
C ILE A 231 12.64 8.37 11.66
N ASP A 232 11.32 8.38 11.53
CA ASP A 232 10.55 7.57 10.59
C ASP A 232 9.75 8.51 9.69
N LEU A 233 10.00 8.44 8.38
CA LEU A 233 9.49 9.44 7.44
C LEU A 233 9.18 8.82 6.09
N TRP A 234 8.04 9.21 5.54
CA TRP A 234 7.56 8.76 4.23
C TRP A 234 6.96 9.92 3.45
N GLY A 235 6.95 9.79 2.13
CA GLY A 235 6.37 10.80 1.27
C GLY A 235 6.50 10.44 -0.20
N LYS A 236 5.71 11.10 -1.01
CA LYS A 236 5.76 11.04 -2.47
C LYS A 236 5.79 12.44 -3.05
N LEU A 237 6.18 12.60 -4.30
CA LEU A 237 6.05 13.89 -4.97
C LEU A 237 4.58 14.34 -5.02
N ALA A 238 4.32 15.63 -4.83
CA ALA A 238 2.97 16.21 -4.84
C ALA A 238 2.41 16.31 -6.28
N GLN A 239 2.43 15.19 -7.01
CA GLN A 239 1.88 15.07 -8.37
C GLN A 239 1.15 13.73 -8.54
N PRO A 240 0.14 13.65 -9.43
CA PRO A 240 -0.58 12.41 -9.70
C PRO A 240 0.35 11.28 -10.15
N GLY A 241 0.06 10.04 -9.72
CA GLY A 241 0.82 8.85 -10.11
C GLY A 241 2.17 8.70 -9.43
N SER A 242 2.54 9.58 -8.50
CA SER A 242 3.77 9.44 -7.71
C SER A 242 3.69 8.30 -6.70
N VAL A 243 4.81 7.64 -6.50
CA VAL A 243 4.98 6.52 -5.58
C VAL A 243 5.71 6.97 -4.32
N TYR A 244 5.23 6.51 -3.16
CA TYR A 244 5.85 6.76 -1.87
C TYR A 244 7.26 6.19 -1.78
N ALA A 245 8.15 6.91 -1.12
CA ALA A 245 9.33 6.39 -0.47
C ALA A 245 9.12 6.44 1.04
N ASP A 246 9.80 5.57 1.76
CA ASP A 246 9.64 5.37 3.20
C ASP A 246 10.94 4.84 3.78
N ILE A 247 11.46 5.49 4.81
CA ILE A 247 12.68 5.12 5.49
C ILE A 247 12.58 5.39 7.00
N THR A 248 13.11 4.48 7.80
CA THR A 248 13.35 4.69 9.22
C THR A 248 14.84 4.75 9.49
N TRP A 249 15.30 5.74 10.25
CA TRP A 249 16.69 5.90 10.59
C TRP A 249 16.88 6.21 12.07
N THR A 250 18.04 5.83 12.63
CA THR A 250 18.34 6.11 14.04
C THR A 250 19.69 6.78 14.16
N GLY A 251 19.84 7.60 15.22
CA GLY A 251 21.06 8.30 15.54
C GLY A 251 21.26 8.46 17.04
N TYR A 252 22.46 8.82 17.45
CA TYR A 252 22.82 9.06 18.85
C TYR A 252 23.42 10.46 19.01
N ALA A 253 22.88 11.25 19.90
CA ALA A 253 23.30 12.63 20.16
C ALA A 253 24.56 12.71 21.05
N GLY A 254 25.59 11.92 20.72
CA GLY A 254 26.82 11.84 21.49
C GLY A 254 28.04 11.48 20.67
N ARG A 255 29.23 11.53 21.29
CA ARG A 255 30.50 11.26 20.60
C ARG A 255 30.71 9.79 20.26
N SER A 256 30.16 8.87 21.04
CA SER A 256 30.28 7.42 20.83
C SER A 256 28.99 6.73 21.23
N VAL A 257 28.52 5.84 20.37
CA VAL A 257 27.31 5.05 20.63
C VAL A 257 27.60 4.03 21.73
N PRO A 258 26.78 3.99 22.83
CA PRO A 258 26.94 2.99 23.88
C PRO A 258 26.81 1.56 23.36
N ALA A 259 27.57 0.63 23.95
CA ALA A 259 27.62 -0.76 23.48
C ALA A 259 26.22 -1.41 23.42
N ARG A 260 25.34 -1.12 24.39
CA ARG A 260 23.97 -1.66 24.40
C ARG A 260 23.15 -1.18 23.22
N HIS A 261 23.23 0.12 22.86
CA HIS A 261 22.51 0.67 21.70
C HIS A 261 23.02 0.06 20.39
N ARG A 262 24.35 -0.07 20.26
CA ARG A 262 24.96 -0.71 19.10
C ARG A 262 24.53 -2.17 18.97
N GLN A 263 24.50 -2.94 20.05
CA GLN A 263 24.06 -4.34 20.05
C GLN A 263 22.62 -4.48 19.52
N VAL A 264 21.71 -3.62 19.98
CA VAL A 264 20.32 -3.64 19.54
C VAL A 264 20.21 -3.22 18.05
N PHE A 265 20.90 -2.15 17.67
CA PHE A 265 20.94 -1.69 16.29
C PHE A 265 21.47 -2.78 15.34
N ASP A 266 22.57 -3.43 15.70
CA ASP A 266 23.17 -4.48 14.88
C ASP A 266 22.20 -5.67 14.71
N ALA A 267 21.49 -6.08 15.76
CA ALA A 267 20.50 -7.15 15.67
C ALA A 267 19.33 -6.80 14.70
N VAL A 268 18.83 -5.55 14.77
CA VAL A 268 17.76 -5.09 13.87
C VAL A 268 18.25 -5.00 12.41
N ARG A 269 19.45 -4.43 12.21
CA ARG A 269 20.09 -4.35 10.90
C ARG A 269 20.30 -5.74 10.29
N ASP A 270 20.84 -6.67 11.05
CA ASP A 270 21.14 -8.02 10.57
C ASP A 270 19.84 -8.77 10.21
N GLY A 271 18.75 -8.56 10.97
CA GLY A 271 17.42 -9.07 10.62
C GLY A 271 16.88 -8.51 9.31
N ARG A 272 17.00 -7.19 9.10
CA ARG A 272 16.63 -6.54 7.83
C ARG A 272 17.46 -7.09 6.67
N ASP A 273 18.78 -7.17 6.84
CA ASP A 273 19.69 -7.60 5.78
C ASP A 273 19.44 -9.07 5.40
N ALA A 274 19.11 -9.94 6.36
CA ALA A 274 18.71 -11.32 6.09
C ALA A 274 17.43 -11.37 5.25
N GLY A 275 16.44 -10.51 5.54
CA GLY A 275 15.22 -10.38 4.73
C GLY A 275 15.50 -9.95 3.30
N VAL A 276 16.34 -8.93 3.10
CA VAL A 276 16.75 -8.45 1.76
C VAL A 276 17.46 -9.55 0.99
N GLN A 277 18.44 -10.23 1.61
CA GLN A 277 19.16 -11.32 1.00
C GLN A 277 18.25 -12.48 0.57
N HIS A 278 17.24 -12.80 1.41
CA HIS A 278 16.25 -13.82 1.06
C HIS A 278 15.45 -13.43 -0.20
N LEU A 279 14.96 -12.19 -0.26
CA LEU A 279 14.22 -11.67 -1.43
C LEU A 279 15.07 -11.67 -2.70
N GLU A 280 16.32 -11.21 -2.61
CA GLU A 280 17.26 -11.23 -3.74
C GLU A 280 17.54 -12.66 -4.25
N ALA A 281 17.74 -13.60 -3.33
CA ALA A 281 17.97 -14.99 -3.67
C ALA A 281 16.72 -15.62 -4.33
N ALA A 282 15.54 -15.32 -3.82
CA ALA A 282 14.27 -15.78 -4.39
C ALA A 282 14.05 -15.19 -5.80
N ALA A 283 14.31 -13.89 -5.98
CA ALA A 283 14.21 -13.23 -7.29
C ALA A 283 15.20 -13.83 -8.32
N LYS A 284 16.45 -14.05 -7.93
CA LYS A 284 17.47 -14.70 -8.78
C LYS A 284 17.08 -16.14 -9.18
N ALA A 285 16.38 -16.84 -8.30
CA ALA A 285 15.87 -18.20 -8.55
C ALA A 285 14.54 -18.23 -9.33
N GLY A 286 13.99 -17.07 -9.72
CA GLY A 286 12.69 -16.95 -10.40
C GLY A 286 11.50 -17.37 -9.52
N ARG A 287 11.67 -17.37 -8.20
CA ARG A 287 10.60 -17.66 -7.26
C ARG A 287 9.87 -16.37 -6.89
N ALA A 288 8.55 -16.40 -6.97
CA ALA A 288 7.73 -15.36 -6.36
C ALA A 288 7.80 -15.51 -4.82
N THR A 289 7.89 -14.41 -4.12
CA THR A 289 7.93 -14.39 -2.64
C THR A 289 6.66 -13.75 -2.12
#